data_ca2b79ade1e40e26c4e1fbba357350be
#
_entry.id   ca2b79ade1e40e26c4e1fbba357350be
#
_cell.length_a   1.000
_cell.length_b   1.000
_cell.length_c   1.000
_cell.angle_alpha   90.00
_cell.angle_beta   90.00
_cell.angle_gamma   90.00
#
_symmetry.space_group_name_H-M   'P 1'
#
loop_
_entity.id
_entity.type
_entity.pdbx_description
1 polymer ?
#
loop_
_entity_poly.entity_id
_entity_poly.type
_entity_poly.pdbx_seq_one_letter_code
_entity_poly.pdbx_strand_id
1 'polypeptide(L)'
;MNKIRKLAALAVLPLVATLVALPAQAAERPSCPAPSKAEVRRSSADKVDKPARGATAIKGVRVDHIPKGFTYGQVIVNKHDGIVEYGYQWSDDRDDASRRHRALWVRVVCWPKATSLAQLKNAPFNIGSFSGDTTTTKVGDRRVLRQKGDGALGAGVYTGWVERPGVVVTVMASPPLVPGLTKIIKGIRL
;
A
#
# COMPACT_ATOMS: atom_id res chain seq x y z
N MET A 1 -83.92 -40.43 24.17
CA MET A 1 -82.77 -40.00 25.00
C MET A 1 -81.57 -39.82 24.06
N ASN A 2 -81.38 -38.61 23.53
CA ASN A 2 -80.33 -38.31 22.59
C ASN A 2 -79.17 -37.55 23.26
N LYS A 3 -78.00 -38.17 23.28
CA LYS A 3 -76.80 -37.57 23.79
C LYS A 3 -76.10 -36.88 22.65
N ILE A 4 -76.07 -35.54 22.71
CA ILE A 4 -75.32 -34.65 21.75
C ILE A 4 -73.88 -34.66 22.22
N ARG A 5 -72.95 -35.13 21.35
CA ARG A 5 -71.50 -35.01 21.54
C ARG A 5 -71.07 -33.68 20.91
N LYS A 6 -70.53 -32.77 21.75
CA LYS A 6 -69.87 -31.56 21.32
C LYS A 6 -68.47 -31.90 20.88
N LEU A 7 -68.14 -31.69 19.60
CA LEU A 7 -66.79 -31.68 19.04
C LEU A 7 -66.17 -30.29 19.27
N ALA A 8 -65.08 -30.26 20.02
CA ALA A 8 -64.23 -29.05 20.15
C ALA A 8 -63.19 -29.08 19.02
N ALA A 9 -63.29 -28.08 18.12
CA ALA A 9 -62.27 -27.86 17.10
C ALA A 9 -61.10 -27.05 17.67
N LEU A 10 -59.91 -27.68 17.76
CA LEU A 10 -58.67 -26.98 18.04
C LEU A 10 -58.16 -26.28 16.76
N ALA A 11 -58.17 -24.97 16.76
CA ALA A 11 -57.52 -24.15 15.71
C ALA A 11 -56.01 -24.09 15.98
N VAL A 12 -55.20 -24.70 15.13
CA VAL A 12 -53.73 -24.59 15.13
C VAL A 12 -53.38 -23.39 14.27
N LEU A 13 -52.89 -22.31 14.88
CA LEU A 13 -52.33 -21.15 14.18
C LEU A 13 -50.88 -21.46 13.76
N PRO A 14 -50.50 -21.32 12.47
CA PRO A 14 -49.12 -21.43 12.04
C PRO A 14 -48.37 -20.17 12.42
N LEU A 15 -47.31 -20.31 13.22
CA LEU A 15 -46.37 -19.24 13.55
C LEU A 15 -45.43 -19.09 12.36
N VAL A 16 -45.67 -18.08 11.51
CA VAL A 16 -44.75 -17.71 10.42
C VAL A 16 -43.61 -16.92 11.01
N ALA A 17 -42.46 -17.55 11.22
CA ALA A 17 -41.24 -16.89 11.60
C ALA A 17 -40.64 -16.19 10.36
N THR A 18 -40.82 -14.90 10.22
CA THR A 18 -40.14 -14.06 9.23
C THR A 18 -38.69 -13.88 9.65
N LEU A 19 -37.78 -14.60 9.00
CA LEU A 19 -36.34 -14.35 9.07
C LEU A 19 -36.05 -13.02 8.40
N VAL A 20 -35.90 -11.94 9.17
CA VAL A 20 -35.39 -10.67 8.69
C VAL A 20 -33.89 -10.86 8.46
N ALA A 21 -33.47 -11.06 7.22
CA ALA A 21 -32.06 -11.02 6.82
C ALA A 21 -31.55 -9.60 7.05
N LEU A 22 -30.72 -9.43 8.10
CA LEU A 22 -29.98 -8.18 8.30
C LEU A 22 -29.04 -7.98 7.10
N PRO A 23 -29.05 -6.79 6.46
CA PRO A 23 -28.10 -6.51 5.40
C PRO A 23 -26.69 -6.66 5.97
N ALA A 24 -25.91 -7.56 5.39
CA ALA A 24 -24.49 -7.67 5.70
C ALA A 24 -23.87 -6.30 5.41
N GLN A 25 -23.48 -5.58 6.45
CA GLN A 25 -22.70 -4.36 6.33
C GLN A 25 -21.40 -4.77 5.63
N ALA A 26 -21.29 -4.46 4.35
CA ALA A 26 -20.04 -4.57 3.62
C ALA A 26 -19.02 -3.69 4.36
N ALA A 27 -18.08 -4.31 5.07
CA ALA A 27 -17.01 -3.59 5.73
C ALA A 27 -16.36 -2.68 4.68
N GLU A 28 -16.46 -1.36 4.87
CA GLU A 28 -15.84 -0.40 3.98
C GLU A 28 -14.36 -0.75 3.86
N ARG A 29 -13.96 -1.14 2.65
CA ARG A 29 -12.55 -1.45 2.38
C ARG A 29 -11.76 -0.18 2.67
N PRO A 30 -10.71 -0.23 3.49
CA PRO A 30 -9.91 0.94 3.77
C PRO A 30 -9.53 1.62 2.46
N SER A 31 -9.85 2.91 2.33
CA SER A 31 -9.53 3.69 1.14
C SER A 31 -8.02 3.72 0.91
N CYS A 32 -7.61 3.88 -0.34
CA CYS A 32 -6.19 4.05 -0.66
C CYS A 32 -5.66 5.33 0.02
N PRO A 33 -4.47 5.29 0.65
CA PRO A 33 -3.85 6.48 1.21
C PRO A 33 -3.73 7.60 0.17
N ALA A 34 -4.27 8.78 0.50
CA ALA A 34 -4.29 9.92 -0.41
C ALA A 34 -3.54 11.12 0.19
N PRO A 35 -2.73 11.82 -0.61
CA PRO A 35 -2.02 13.00 -0.17
C PRO A 35 -2.99 14.15 0.10
N SER A 36 -2.70 14.95 1.11
CA SER A 36 -3.38 16.21 1.38
C SER A 36 -3.00 17.27 0.34
N LYS A 37 -3.79 18.33 0.23
CA LYS A 37 -3.46 19.49 -0.62
C LYS A 37 -2.09 20.10 -0.28
N ALA A 38 -1.71 20.10 0.99
CA ALA A 38 -0.42 20.60 1.43
C ALA A 38 0.75 19.70 0.97
N GLU A 39 0.58 18.38 1.00
CA GLU A 39 1.58 17.43 0.51
C GLU A 39 1.74 17.48 -1.01
N VAL A 40 0.63 17.64 -1.74
CA VAL A 40 0.70 17.86 -3.20
C VAL A 40 1.52 19.11 -3.53
N ARG A 41 1.31 20.22 -2.81
CA ARG A 41 2.12 21.43 -3.02
C ARG A 41 3.60 21.25 -2.65
N ARG A 42 3.89 20.52 -1.57
CA ARG A 42 5.28 20.24 -1.15
C ARG A 42 5.99 19.26 -2.06
N SER A 43 5.27 18.45 -2.82
CA SER A 43 5.86 17.47 -3.75
C SER A 43 6.70 18.13 -4.87
N SER A 44 6.42 19.37 -5.22
CA SER A 44 7.20 20.14 -6.20
C SER A 44 8.35 20.94 -5.57
N ALA A 45 8.50 20.90 -4.24
CA ALA A 45 9.58 21.59 -3.55
C ALA A 45 10.84 20.72 -3.48
N ASP A 46 11.97 21.40 -3.24
CA ASP A 46 13.24 20.74 -2.98
C ASP A 46 13.18 19.86 -1.72
N LYS A 47 14.16 18.97 -1.58
CA LYS A 47 14.36 18.17 -0.40
C LYS A 47 14.47 19.05 0.86
N VAL A 48 13.75 18.68 1.89
CA VAL A 48 13.75 19.38 3.18
C VAL A 48 14.74 18.73 4.16
N ASP A 49 15.42 19.56 4.94
CA ASP A 49 16.21 19.11 6.08
C ASP A 49 15.30 18.51 7.16
N LYS A 50 15.80 17.57 7.93
CA LYS A 50 15.06 16.85 8.98
C LYS A 50 13.90 16.03 8.41
N PRO A 51 14.20 14.87 7.80
CA PRO A 51 13.18 14.00 7.19
C PRO A 51 12.14 13.54 8.23
N ALA A 52 10.90 13.40 7.76
CA ALA A 52 9.82 12.86 8.56
C ALA A 52 10.12 11.42 9.02
N ARG A 53 9.60 11.03 10.19
CA ARG A 53 9.82 9.71 10.78
C ARG A 53 8.52 8.91 10.85
N GLY A 54 8.63 7.61 10.63
CA GLY A 54 7.56 6.65 10.89
C GLY A 54 6.23 6.98 10.21
N ALA A 55 5.16 7.04 11.01
CA ALA A 55 3.80 7.26 10.53
C ALA A 55 3.52 8.67 9.99
N THR A 56 4.45 9.63 10.12
CA THR A 56 4.24 11.02 9.68
C THR A 56 4.76 11.31 8.29
N ALA A 57 5.51 10.38 7.69
CA ALA A 57 6.09 10.56 6.37
C ALA A 57 5.07 10.46 5.24
N ILE A 58 4.17 9.49 5.33
CA ILE A 58 3.12 9.22 4.35
C ILE A 58 1.81 9.06 5.12
N LYS A 59 0.84 9.94 4.88
CA LYS A 59 -0.45 9.87 5.57
C LYS A 59 -1.14 8.54 5.30
N GLY A 60 -1.55 7.85 6.37
CA GLY A 60 -2.20 6.55 6.28
C GLY A 60 -1.25 5.36 6.03
N VAL A 61 0.06 5.61 6.08
CA VAL A 61 1.08 4.55 5.97
C VAL A 61 2.04 4.64 7.14
N ARG A 62 2.20 3.55 7.85
CA ARG A 62 3.19 3.42 8.92
C ARG A 62 4.43 2.72 8.39
N VAL A 63 5.60 3.30 8.61
CA VAL A 63 6.90 2.69 8.33
C VAL A 63 7.64 2.52 9.64
N ASP A 64 7.55 1.33 10.25
CA ASP A 64 8.09 1.07 11.60
C ASP A 64 9.62 1.04 11.63
N HIS A 65 10.26 0.73 10.50
CA HIS A 65 11.70 0.62 10.45
C HIS A 65 12.31 1.49 9.35
N ILE A 66 12.76 2.67 9.77
CA ILE A 66 13.55 3.58 8.92
C ILE A 66 14.98 3.57 9.46
N PRO A 67 15.99 3.19 8.64
CA PRO A 67 17.38 3.23 9.07
C PRO A 67 17.80 4.64 9.54
N LYS A 68 18.66 4.71 10.54
CA LYS A 68 19.19 6.00 11.03
C LYS A 68 20.15 6.63 10.02
N GLY A 69 20.36 7.95 10.11
CA GLY A 69 21.38 8.66 9.35
C GLY A 69 20.87 9.32 8.07
N PHE A 70 19.58 9.34 7.80
CA PHE A 70 19.01 10.21 6.79
C PHE A 70 18.96 11.66 7.31
N THR A 71 19.37 12.59 6.47
CA THR A 71 19.44 14.03 6.76
C THR A 71 18.42 14.83 5.96
N TYR A 72 17.95 14.29 4.82
CA TYR A 72 17.00 14.93 3.92
C TYR A 72 15.78 14.06 3.70
N GLY A 73 14.67 14.71 3.37
CA GLY A 73 13.43 14.05 3.02
C GLY A 73 12.61 14.81 2.00
N GLN A 74 11.81 14.08 1.23
CA GLN A 74 10.94 14.68 0.22
C GLN A 74 9.64 13.90 0.11
N VAL A 75 8.51 14.62 0.11
CA VAL A 75 7.21 14.07 -0.30
C VAL A 75 7.17 14.02 -1.81
N ILE A 76 6.72 12.89 -2.35
CA ILE A 76 6.57 12.70 -3.80
C ILE A 76 5.12 12.34 -4.09
N VAL A 77 4.48 13.16 -4.92
CA VAL A 77 3.11 12.92 -5.39
C VAL A 77 3.09 13.06 -6.90
N ASN A 78 2.55 12.05 -7.55
CA ASN A 78 2.29 12.08 -8.98
C ASN A 78 0.86 11.62 -9.24
N LYS A 79 0.18 12.26 -10.20
CA LYS A 79 -1.21 11.93 -10.58
C LYS A 79 -1.30 11.90 -12.10
N HIS A 80 -1.70 10.77 -12.63
CA HIS A 80 -1.88 10.56 -14.07
C HIS A 80 -2.85 9.41 -14.31
N ASP A 81 -3.62 9.46 -15.38
CA ASP A 81 -4.50 8.38 -15.86
C ASP A 81 -5.36 7.69 -14.80
N GLY A 82 -5.84 8.46 -13.81
CA GLY A 82 -6.61 7.93 -12.67
C GLY A 82 -5.78 7.18 -11.63
N ILE A 83 -4.44 7.25 -11.74
CA ILE A 83 -3.49 6.68 -10.78
C ILE A 83 -2.98 7.81 -9.88
N VAL A 84 -2.82 7.50 -8.61
CA VAL A 84 -2.16 8.38 -7.64
C VAL A 84 -0.96 7.66 -7.07
N GLU A 85 0.23 8.21 -7.29
CA GLU A 85 1.47 7.76 -6.70
C GLU A 85 1.82 8.71 -5.55
N TYR A 86 1.86 8.21 -4.33
CA TYR A 86 2.10 9.02 -3.14
C TYR A 86 3.14 8.34 -2.25
N GLY A 87 4.22 9.03 -1.98
CA GLY A 87 5.33 8.46 -1.24
C GLY A 87 6.22 9.48 -0.56
N TYR A 88 7.27 8.96 0.06
CA TYR A 88 8.29 9.71 0.73
C TYR A 88 9.67 9.12 0.46
N GLN A 89 10.62 9.99 0.14
CA GLN A 89 12.01 9.65 -0.02
C GLN A 89 12.81 10.15 1.18
N TRP A 90 13.67 9.31 1.72
CA TRP A 90 14.70 9.64 2.69
C TRP A 90 16.06 9.54 2.03
N SER A 91 16.94 10.51 2.27
CA SER A 91 18.30 10.54 1.72
C SER A 91 19.29 11.09 2.74
N ASP A 92 20.54 10.69 2.65
CA ASP A 92 21.67 11.27 3.39
C ASP A 92 22.51 12.22 2.52
N ASP A 93 22.18 12.34 1.24
CA ASP A 93 22.80 13.24 0.27
C ASP A 93 21.73 14.09 -0.41
N ARG A 94 21.84 15.42 -0.32
CA ARG A 94 20.89 16.36 -0.92
C ARG A 94 20.88 16.24 -2.45
N ASP A 95 22.02 16.11 -3.06
CA ASP A 95 22.18 16.16 -4.51
C ASP A 95 22.13 14.77 -5.16
N ASP A 96 22.11 13.70 -4.37
CA ASP A 96 22.20 12.29 -4.79
C ASP A 96 23.41 12.02 -5.71
N ALA A 97 24.46 12.85 -5.63
CA ALA A 97 25.62 12.79 -6.51
C ALA A 97 26.55 11.61 -6.18
N SER A 98 26.56 11.17 -4.93
CA SER A 98 27.40 10.07 -4.49
C SER A 98 26.75 8.71 -4.77
N ARG A 99 27.44 7.82 -5.46
CA ARG A 99 27.00 6.43 -5.64
C ARG A 99 26.94 5.62 -4.34
N ARG A 100 27.48 6.16 -3.25
CA ARG A 100 27.45 5.55 -1.91
C ARG A 100 26.33 6.13 -1.04
N HIS A 101 25.56 7.09 -1.54
CA HIS A 101 24.49 7.69 -0.79
C HIS A 101 23.44 6.65 -0.38
N ARG A 102 22.80 6.90 0.75
CA ARG A 102 21.72 6.08 1.26
C ARG A 102 20.41 6.74 0.92
N ALA A 103 19.66 6.14 0.03
CA ALA A 103 18.33 6.58 -0.33
C ALA A 103 17.32 5.46 -0.15
N LEU A 104 16.21 5.78 0.50
CA LEU A 104 15.05 4.92 0.69
C LEU A 104 13.83 5.66 0.18
N TRP A 105 13.09 5.06 -0.71
CA TRP A 105 11.83 5.59 -1.17
C TRP A 105 10.73 4.55 -0.91
N VAL A 106 9.69 4.94 -0.17
CA VAL A 106 8.47 4.16 0.04
C VAL A 106 7.32 4.90 -0.63
N ARG A 107 6.55 4.18 -1.43
CA ARG A 107 5.45 4.74 -2.19
C ARG A 107 4.23 3.82 -2.15
N VAL A 108 3.06 4.41 -1.98
CA VAL A 108 1.77 3.77 -2.22
C VAL A 108 1.22 4.26 -3.56
N VAL A 109 0.78 3.33 -4.37
CA VAL A 109 0.16 3.61 -5.66
C VAL A 109 -1.30 3.17 -5.61
N CYS A 110 -2.20 4.13 -5.72
CA CYS A 110 -3.61 3.90 -5.91
C CYS A 110 -3.87 3.66 -7.39
N TRP A 111 -3.90 2.38 -7.75
CA TRP A 111 -4.13 1.93 -9.13
C TRP A 111 -5.32 0.98 -9.16
N PRO A 112 -6.53 1.45 -9.49
CA PRO A 112 -7.78 0.67 -9.37
C PRO A 112 -7.77 -0.69 -10.07
N LYS A 113 -6.98 -0.83 -11.14
CA LYS A 113 -6.86 -2.06 -11.93
C LYS A 113 -5.88 -3.07 -11.33
N ALA A 114 -5.11 -2.71 -10.30
CA ALA A 114 -4.11 -3.60 -9.69
C ALA A 114 -4.79 -4.68 -8.86
N THR A 115 -4.71 -5.92 -9.29
CA THR A 115 -5.26 -7.10 -8.58
C THR A 115 -4.23 -8.22 -8.39
N SER A 116 -3.14 -8.19 -9.14
CA SER A 116 -2.14 -9.26 -9.11
C SER A 116 -0.72 -8.73 -9.23
N LEU A 117 0.22 -9.51 -8.68
CA LEU A 117 1.65 -9.19 -8.73
C LEU A 117 2.20 -9.13 -10.17
N ALA A 118 1.67 -9.95 -11.06
CA ALA A 118 2.10 -10.01 -12.45
C ALA A 118 1.86 -8.69 -13.21
N GLN A 119 0.80 -7.97 -12.87
CA GLN A 119 0.49 -6.68 -13.49
C GLN A 119 1.55 -5.61 -13.21
N LEU A 120 2.35 -5.74 -12.13
CA LEU A 120 3.39 -4.76 -11.82
C LEU A 120 4.48 -4.68 -12.89
N LYS A 121 4.69 -5.75 -13.67
CA LYS A 121 5.67 -5.76 -14.79
C LYS A 121 5.31 -4.76 -15.90
N ASN A 122 4.03 -4.50 -16.08
CA ASN A 122 3.50 -3.58 -17.08
C ASN A 122 2.74 -2.42 -16.42
N ALA A 123 3.09 -2.11 -15.16
CA ALA A 123 2.42 -1.04 -14.43
C ALA A 123 2.73 0.31 -15.06
N PRO A 124 1.73 1.16 -15.29
CA PRO A 124 1.91 2.46 -15.90
C PRO A 124 2.43 3.50 -14.87
N PHE A 125 3.50 3.16 -14.15
CA PHE A 125 4.10 4.08 -13.20
C PHE A 125 5.04 5.04 -13.92
N ASN A 126 4.96 6.33 -13.58
CA ASN A 126 5.83 7.34 -14.17
C ASN A 126 7.29 7.20 -13.72
N ILE A 127 7.50 6.70 -12.50
CA ILE A 127 8.84 6.50 -11.95
C ILE A 127 8.91 5.11 -11.33
N GLY A 128 9.99 4.37 -11.59
CA GLY A 128 10.22 3.06 -10.99
C GLY A 128 9.25 2.00 -11.51
N SER A 129 9.32 1.70 -12.80
CA SER A 129 8.65 0.56 -13.41
C SER A 129 9.45 -0.73 -13.21
N PHE A 130 8.76 -1.87 -13.29
CA PHE A 130 9.38 -3.20 -13.27
C PHE A 130 9.66 -3.70 -14.70
N SER A 131 10.38 -2.92 -15.49
CA SER A 131 10.61 -3.17 -16.92
C SER A 131 11.81 -4.08 -17.23
N GLY A 132 12.65 -4.38 -16.23
CA GLY A 132 13.83 -5.22 -16.39
C GLY A 132 13.63 -6.64 -15.84
N ASP A 133 14.74 -7.33 -15.61
CA ASP A 133 14.76 -8.67 -15.02
C ASP A 133 14.19 -8.64 -13.61
N THR A 134 13.09 -9.32 -13.42
CA THR A 134 12.38 -9.37 -12.15
C THR A 134 12.38 -10.76 -11.55
N THR A 135 12.46 -10.84 -10.24
CA THR A 135 12.29 -12.07 -9.47
C THR A 135 11.12 -11.93 -8.51
N THR A 136 10.36 -13.01 -8.32
CA THR A 136 9.33 -13.06 -7.29
C THR A 136 9.90 -13.73 -6.05
N THR A 137 9.72 -13.11 -4.89
CA THR A 137 10.16 -13.66 -3.61
C THR A 137 9.08 -13.44 -2.54
N LYS A 138 9.30 -13.98 -1.34
CA LYS A 138 8.40 -13.81 -0.20
C LYS A 138 9.11 -13.03 0.91
N VAL A 139 8.43 -12.01 1.46
CA VAL A 139 8.89 -11.21 2.59
C VAL A 139 7.80 -11.20 3.67
N GLY A 140 7.95 -12.04 4.69
CA GLY A 140 6.84 -12.35 5.59
C GLY A 140 5.72 -13.04 4.81
N ASP A 141 4.49 -12.55 4.92
CA ASP A 141 3.33 -13.07 4.20
C ASP A 141 3.13 -12.45 2.81
N ARG A 142 3.92 -11.43 2.46
CA ARG A 142 3.83 -10.72 1.19
C ARG A 142 4.61 -11.42 0.10
N ARG A 143 3.95 -11.68 -1.04
CA ARG A 143 4.64 -12.00 -2.30
C ARG A 143 5.06 -10.69 -2.93
N VAL A 144 6.34 -10.53 -3.21
CA VAL A 144 6.91 -9.29 -3.74
C VAL A 144 7.61 -9.53 -5.07
N LEU A 145 7.46 -8.60 -6.00
CA LEU A 145 8.27 -8.50 -7.21
C LEU A 145 9.51 -7.69 -6.89
N ARG A 146 10.66 -8.15 -7.31
CA ARG A 146 11.96 -7.53 -7.05
C ARG A 146 12.75 -7.38 -8.34
N GLN A 147 13.36 -6.22 -8.52
CA GLN A 147 14.23 -5.87 -9.64
C GLN A 147 15.51 -5.22 -9.11
N LYS A 148 16.65 -5.51 -9.73
CA LYS A 148 17.86 -4.70 -9.52
C LYS A 148 17.65 -3.34 -10.16
N GLY A 149 18.15 -2.28 -9.53
CA GLY A 149 18.13 -0.95 -10.11
C GLY A 149 18.97 -0.89 -11.39
N ASP A 150 18.52 -0.12 -12.33
CA ASP A 150 19.07 0.01 -13.70
C ASP A 150 19.96 1.24 -13.90
N GLY A 151 20.47 1.81 -12.82
CA GLY A 151 21.42 2.91 -12.89
C GLY A 151 20.88 4.29 -12.49
N ALA A 152 19.61 4.63 -12.69
CA ALA A 152 19.03 5.91 -12.22
C ALA A 152 19.02 6.02 -10.69
N LEU A 153 19.02 4.87 -10.03
CA LEU A 153 19.10 4.70 -8.56
C LEU A 153 20.34 3.90 -8.14
N GLY A 154 21.32 3.82 -9.05
CA GLY A 154 22.49 2.98 -8.85
C GLY A 154 22.15 1.49 -8.83
N ALA A 155 23.06 0.67 -8.26
CA ALA A 155 22.87 -0.79 -8.12
C ALA A 155 21.87 -1.18 -7.02
N GLY A 156 20.94 -0.32 -6.66
CA GLY A 156 19.93 -0.53 -5.65
C GLY A 156 18.92 -1.61 -6.01
N VAL A 157 17.90 -1.75 -5.19
CA VAL A 157 16.82 -2.72 -5.39
C VAL A 157 15.48 -2.00 -5.36
N TYR A 158 14.67 -2.29 -6.36
CA TYR A 158 13.28 -1.91 -6.44
C TYR A 158 12.39 -3.10 -6.11
N THR A 159 11.41 -2.91 -5.25
CA THR A 159 10.51 -3.98 -4.79
C THR A 159 9.09 -3.46 -4.78
N GLY A 160 8.13 -4.29 -5.21
CA GLY A 160 6.71 -3.92 -5.18
C GLY A 160 5.81 -5.10 -4.91
N TRP A 161 4.63 -4.81 -4.36
CA TRP A 161 3.59 -5.80 -4.12
C TRP A 161 2.20 -5.17 -4.17
N VAL A 162 1.20 -5.99 -4.42
CA VAL A 162 -0.21 -5.61 -4.26
C VAL A 162 -0.60 -5.89 -2.81
N GLU A 163 -0.81 -4.83 -2.04
CA GLU A 163 -1.20 -4.95 -0.62
C GLU A 163 -2.66 -5.40 -0.52
N ARG A 164 -3.51 -4.89 -1.41
CA ARG A 164 -4.90 -5.28 -1.64
C ARG A 164 -5.34 -4.79 -3.03
N PRO A 165 -6.47 -5.28 -3.58
CA PRO A 165 -6.97 -4.81 -4.86
C PRO A 165 -7.03 -3.27 -4.92
N GLY A 166 -6.43 -2.70 -5.96
CA GLY A 166 -6.34 -1.26 -6.17
C GLY A 166 -5.23 -0.54 -5.41
N VAL A 167 -4.47 -1.22 -4.56
CA VAL A 167 -3.41 -0.61 -3.75
C VAL A 167 -2.09 -1.38 -3.88
N VAL A 168 -1.12 -0.71 -4.47
CA VAL A 168 0.24 -1.23 -4.64
C VAL A 168 1.18 -0.47 -3.71
N VAL A 169 2.14 -1.17 -3.12
CA VAL A 169 3.24 -0.56 -2.40
C VAL A 169 4.54 -0.85 -3.14
N THR A 170 5.37 0.17 -3.29
CA THR A 170 6.71 0.01 -3.84
C THR A 170 7.76 0.57 -2.90
N VAL A 171 8.89 -0.07 -2.86
CA VAL A 171 10.05 0.33 -2.06
C VAL A 171 11.29 0.30 -2.94
N MET A 172 12.03 1.38 -2.92
CA MET A 172 13.31 1.51 -3.58
C MET A 172 14.38 1.74 -2.53
N ALA A 173 15.45 0.98 -2.58
CA ALA A 173 16.55 1.05 -1.63
C ALA A 173 17.88 1.10 -2.37
N SER A 174 18.69 2.12 -2.08
CA SER A 174 20.07 2.20 -2.57
C SER A 174 20.94 1.05 -2.02
N PRO A 175 22.09 0.74 -2.63
CA PRO A 175 22.90 -0.43 -2.28
C PRO A 175 23.20 -0.60 -0.80
N PRO A 176 23.57 0.45 -0.03
CA PRO A 176 23.85 0.31 1.38
C PRO A 176 22.66 -0.14 2.24
N LEU A 177 21.44 0.01 1.73
CA LEU A 177 20.21 -0.35 2.45
C LEU A 177 19.67 -1.72 2.09
N VAL A 178 20.16 -2.35 1.01
CA VAL A 178 19.69 -3.65 0.52
C VAL A 178 19.78 -4.76 1.58
N PRO A 179 20.84 -4.86 2.41
CA PRO A 179 20.89 -5.88 3.47
C PRO A 179 19.75 -5.76 4.49
N GLY A 180 19.26 -4.53 4.76
CA GLY A 180 18.17 -4.26 5.70
C GLY A 180 16.77 -4.23 5.07
N LEU A 181 16.65 -4.38 3.75
CA LEU A 181 15.41 -4.14 3.00
C LEU A 181 14.25 -5.04 3.47
N THR A 182 14.52 -6.29 3.78
CA THR A 182 13.51 -7.21 4.32
C THR A 182 12.85 -6.67 5.60
N LYS A 183 13.64 -6.09 6.50
CA LYS A 183 13.14 -5.51 7.75
C LYS A 183 12.31 -4.26 7.48
N ILE A 184 12.73 -3.43 6.54
CA ILE A 184 11.98 -2.24 6.11
C ILE A 184 10.61 -2.65 5.57
N ILE A 185 10.56 -3.60 4.61
CA ILE A 185 9.31 -4.08 3.99
C ILE A 185 8.36 -4.67 5.04
N LYS A 186 8.85 -5.47 5.97
CA LYS A 186 8.03 -6.04 7.07
C LYS A 186 7.46 -4.96 8.00
N GLY A 187 8.11 -3.82 8.12
CA GLY A 187 7.68 -2.69 8.94
C GLY A 187 6.69 -1.75 8.26
N ILE A 188 6.30 -1.97 7.00
CA ILE A 188 5.33 -1.13 6.29
C ILE A 188 3.92 -1.67 6.52
N ARG A 189 2.99 -0.79 6.93
CA ARG A 189 1.58 -1.11 7.19
C ARG A 189 0.67 0.01 6.67
N LEU A 190 -0.45 -0.39 6.07
CA LEU A 190 -1.52 0.48 5.56
C LEU A 190 -2.81 0.26 6.35
#